data_fa47f82af954bed724c19c64ab66e3a4
#
_entry.id   fa47f82af954bed724c19c64ab66e3a4
#
_cell.length_a   1.000
_cell.length_b   1.000
_cell.length_c   1.000
_cell.angle_alpha   90.00
_cell.angle_beta   90.00
_cell.angle_gamma   90.00
#
_symmetry.space_group_name_H-M   'P 1'
#
loop_
_entity.id
_entity.type
_entity.pdbx_description
1 polymer ?
#
loop_
_entity_poly.entity_id
_entity_poly.type
_entity_poly.pdbx_seq_one_letter_code
_entity_poly.pdbx_strand_id
1 'polypeptide(L)'
;MASLKETKGRIASVKSTLKITSAMKMVASAKLHKAQNAIENMTPYERKLREMLELLLASVKASEVGISPHKTSCSAGPLPSDDGPLPLTMPRVARFSEASANLPSACSVAIVAFASNSSLCGGFNGNVIREVKARIAALKADGCRVEVISVGKKVADAMKKAGYPSAEDWNDLVGHTSYAGADALAKKLQKAFYDGKYDRIELIYNHFVSTATQRVVTETYLPAIAEAPADTGRKWPEDVIIEPSAQEMLEDLLPRVRSLRIYTVVLDSVASEHAARTVAMQTATDNGENILQELTLEYNKGRQQKITSEILDLVGGSMQ
;
A
#
# COMPACT_ATOMS: atom_id res chain seq x y z
N MET A 1 -21.73 -11.86 41.96
CA MET A 1 -22.59 -11.62 40.78
C MET A 1 -22.51 -10.14 40.43
N ALA A 2 -22.38 -9.78 39.15
CA ALA A 2 -22.43 -8.37 38.73
C ALA A 2 -23.78 -7.77 39.11
N SER A 3 -23.81 -6.51 39.58
CA SER A 3 -25.08 -5.89 39.97
C SER A 3 -25.97 -5.66 38.74
N LEU A 4 -27.26 -5.80 38.85
CA LEU A 4 -28.25 -5.54 37.77
C LEU A 4 -28.04 -4.15 37.13
N LYS A 5 -27.62 -3.17 37.93
CA LYS A 5 -27.30 -1.82 37.44
C LYS A 5 -26.07 -1.84 36.54
N GLU A 6 -25.06 -2.63 36.88
CA GLU A 6 -23.81 -2.78 36.09
C GLU A 6 -24.09 -3.48 34.75
N THR A 7 -24.83 -4.61 34.77
CA THR A 7 -25.20 -5.33 33.54
C THR A 7 -26.06 -4.43 32.62
N LYS A 8 -26.99 -3.63 33.17
CA LYS A 8 -27.73 -2.64 32.39
C LYS A 8 -26.83 -1.58 31.75
N GLY A 9 -25.81 -1.10 32.49
CA GLY A 9 -24.81 -0.17 31.98
C GLY A 9 -23.99 -0.77 30.83
N ARG A 10 -23.54 -2.03 30.96
CA ARG A 10 -22.85 -2.78 29.90
C ARG A 10 -23.69 -2.94 28.64
N ILE A 11 -24.98 -3.29 28.78
CA ILE A 11 -25.92 -3.38 27.66
C ILE A 11 -26.02 -2.05 26.91
N ALA A 12 -26.13 -0.91 27.62
CA ALA A 12 -26.21 0.41 27.01
C ALA A 12 -24.88 0.76 26.25
N SER A 13 -23.74 0.44 26.83
CA SER A 13 -22.43 0.64 26.21
C SER A 13 -22.24 -0.19 24.93
N VAL A 14 -22.60 -1.49 24.97
CA VAL A 14 -22.52 -2.37 23.79
C VAL A 14 -23.46 -1.88 22.69
N LYS A 15 -24.69 -1.48 23.01
CA LYS A 15 -25.63 -0.89 22.04
C LYS A 15 -25.07 0.37 21.37
N SER A 16 -24.38 1.23 22.13
CA SER A 16 -23.74 2.42 21.57
C SER A 16 -22.58 2.04 20.63
N THR A 17 -21.74 1.07 21.02
CA THR A 17 -20.63 0.57 20.20
C THR A 17 -21.14 -0.04 18.90
N LEU A 18 -22.22 -0.83 18.93
CA LEU A 18 -22.85 -1.41 17.74
C LEU A 18 -23.30 -0.34 16.73
N LYS A 19 -23.88 0.76 17.20
CA LYS A 19 -24.25 1.87 16.32
C LYS A 19 -23.03 2.47 15.63
N ILE A 20 -21.92 2.62 16.35
CA ILE A 20 -20.66 3.17 15.82
C ILE A 20 -20.05 2.21 14.80
N THR A 21 -19.91 0.93 15.11
CA THR A 21 -19.32 -0.07 14.19
C THR A 21 -20.14 -0.21 12.91
N SER A 22 -21.47 -0.23 13.01
CA SER A 22 -22.37 -0.26 11.86
C SER A 22 -22.23 1.00 10.99
N ALA A 23 -22.16 2.19 11.58
CA ALA A 23 -21.92 3.42 10.84
C ALA A 23 -20.55 3.41 10.14
N MET A 24 -19.49 2.97 10.84
CA MET A 24 -18.13 2.86 10.26
C MET A 24 -18.09 1.84 9.12
N LYS A 25 -18.81 0.73 9.20
CA LYS A 25 -18.95 -0.23 8.10
C LYS A 25 -19.56 0.43 6.86
N MET A 26 -20.65 1.18 7.01
CA MET A 26 -21.30 1.87 5.88
C MET A 26 -20.37 2.89 5.22
N VAL A 27 -19.66 3.70 6.00
CA VAL A 27 -18.69 4.67 5.47
C VAL A 27 -17.53 3.96 4.76
N ALA A 28 -17.00 2.87 5.33
CA ALA A 28 -15.93 2.11 4.71
C ALA A 28 -16.37 1.47 3.39
N SER A 29 -17.58 0.91 3.33
CA SER A 29 -18.15 0.33 2.11
C SER A 29 -18.33 1.37 1.00
N ALA A 30 -18.84 2.57 1.34
CA ALA A 30 -18.99 3.66 0.36
C ALA A 30 -17.63 4.12 -0.19
N LYS A 31 -16.60 4.22 0.67
CA LYS A 31 -15.24 4.56 0.24
C LYS A 31 -14.59 3.45 -0.57
N LEU A 32 -14.83 2.18 -0.23
CA LEU A 32 -14.38 1.04 -1.01
C LEU A 32 -14.94 1.09 -2.43
N HIS A 33 -16.24 1.30 -2.58
CA HIS A 33 -16.87 1.40 -3.90
C HIS A 33 -16.31 2.55 -4.74
N LYS A 34 -16.06 3.70 -4.11
CA LYS A 34 -15.40 4.83 -4.79
C LYS A 34 -13.99 4.47 -5.25
N ALA A 35 -13.21 3.76 -4.43
CA ALA A 35 -11.86 3.34 -4.78
C ALA A 35 -11.86 2.27 -5.90
N GLN A 36 -12.79 1.32 -5.86
CA GLN A 36 -12.97 0.31 -6.92
C GLN A 36 -13.30 0.96 -8.26
N ASN A 37 -14.26 1.89 -8.30
CA ASN A 37 -14.59 2.63 -9.52
C ASN A 37 -13.39 3.41 -10.07
N ALA A 38 -12.56 3.98 -9.18
CA ALA A 38 -11.34 4.67 -9.60
C ALA A 38 -10.32 3.70 -10.23
N ILE A 39 -10.14 2.50 -9.67
CA ILE A 39 -9.26 1.45 -10.21
C ILE A 39 -9.81 0.96 -11.56
N GLU A 40 -11.09 0.66 -11.66
CA GLU A 40 -11.74 0.21 -12.90
C GLU A 40 -11.56 1.21 -14.03
N ASN A 41 -11.71 2.51 -13.74
CA ASN A 41 -11.49 3.58 -14.71
C ASN A 41 -10.03 3.74 -15.13
N MET A 42 -9.07 3.42 -14.23
CA MET A 42 -7.64 3.54 -14.51
C MET A 42 -7.05 2.33 -15.25
N THR A 43 -7.59 1.14 -15.02
CA THR A 43 -7.07 -0.11 -15.61
C THR A 43 -6.96 -0.08 -17.15
N PRO A 44 -7.97 0.41 -17.92
CA PRO A 44 -7.85 0.50 -19.36
C PRO A 44 -6.75 1.47 -19.82
N TYR A 45 -6.57 2.57 -19.08
CA TYR A 45 -5.54 3.56 -19.38
C TYR A 45 -4.14 3.00 -19.10
N GLU A 46 -3.93 2.36 -17.95
CA GLU A 46 -2.66 1.70 -17.60
C GLU A 46 -2.30 0.63 -18.63
N ARG A 47 -3.28 -0.18 -19.04
CA ARG A 47 -3.07 -1.21 -20.06
C ARG A 47 -2.63 -0.62 -21.39
N LYS A 48 -3.28 0.47 -21.84
CA LYS A 48 -2.94 1.13 -23.10
C LYS A 48 -1.55 1.78 -23.05
N LEU A 49 -1.20 2.41 -21.95
CA LEU A 49 0.15 2.96 -21.76
C LEU A 49 1.23 1.86 -21.76
N ARG A 50 0.96 0.72 -21.15
CA ARG A 50 1.86 -0.43 -21.17
C ARG A 50 2.00 -1.01 -22.58
N GLU A 51 0.90 -1.16 -23.32
CA GLU A 51 0.91 -1.59 -24.72
C GLU A 51 1.75 -0.63 -25.58
N MET A 52 1.62 0.69 -25.38
CA MET A 52 2.41 1.69 -26.10
C MET A 52 3.91 1.61 -25.74
N LEU A 53 4.22 1.42 -24.45
CA LEU A 53 5.60 1.25 -23.98
C LEU A 53 6.25 0.01 -24.58
N GLU A 54 5.55 -1.13 -24.61
CA GLU A 54 6.02 -2.38 -25.22
C GLU A 54 6.29 -2.20 -26.72
N LEU A 55 5.41 -1.49 -27.44
CA LEU A 55 5.57 -1.17 -28.85
C LEU A 55 6.83 -0.30 -29.09
N LEU A 56 7.00 0.75 -28.30
CA LEU A 56 8.17 1.63 -28.42
C LEU A 56 9.47 0.89 -28.11
N LEU A 57 9.48 0.06 -27.07
CA LEU A 57 10.67 -0.75 -26.73
C LEU A 57 11.00 -1.79 -27.82
N ALA A 58 10.01 -2.35 -28.49
CA ALA A 58 10.22 -3.26 -29.61
C ALA A 58 10.75 -2.54 -30.86
N SER A 59 10.35 -1.27 -31.07
CA SER A 59 10.79 -0.47 -32.23
C SER A 59 12.20 0.12 -32.08
N VAL A 60 12.64 0.33 -30.84
CA VAL A 60 13.99 0.85 -30.56
C VAL A 60 14.95 -0.29 -30.35
N LYS A 61 15.97 -0.40 -31.20
CA LYS A 61 17.03 -1.42 -31.03
C LYS A 61 17.78 -1.16 -29.72
N ALA A 62 18.07 -2.22 -28.97
CA ALA A 62 18.79 -2.15 -27.69
C ALA A 62 20.09 -1.33 -27.73
N SER A 63 20.75 -1.25 -28.90
CA SER A 63 21.94 -0.43 -29.15
C SER A 63 21.68 1.07 -29.20
N GLU A 64 20.44 1.51 -29.48
CA GLU A 64 20.07 2.93 -29.62
C GLU A 64 19.60 3.52 -28.30
N VAL A 65 19.09 2.69 -27.39
CA VAL A 65 18.56 3.12 -26.07
C VAL A 65 19.64 3.17 -24.99
N GLY A 66 20.90 2.80 -25.28
CA GLY A 66 21.94 2.70 -24.25
C GLY A 66 21.70 1.61 -23.20
N ILE A 67 20.76 0.68 -23.46
CA ILE A 67 20.51 -0.52 -22.65
C ILE A 67 21.48 -1.64 -23.06
N SER A 68 22.61 -1.28 -23.63
CA SER A 68 23.66 -2.23 -23.95
C SER A 68 24.47 -2.58 -22.69
N PRO A 69 24.72 -3.87 -22.39
CA PRO A 69 25.51 -4.29 -21.23
C PRO A 69 26.99 -4.05 -21.42
N HIS A 70 27.43 -2.95 -22.08
CA HIS A 70 28.83 -2.71 -22.33
C HIS A 70 29.45 -1.66 -21.40
N LYS A 71 30.51 -2.13 -20.76
CA LYS A 71 31.52 -1.43 -19.96
C LYS A 71 31.75 -0.01 -20.43
N THR A 72 31.42 0.98 -19.63
CA THR A 72 31.96 2.32 -19.81
C THR A 72 32.66 2.74 -18.52
N SER A 73 33.95 2.93 -18.64
CA SER A 73 34.84 3.53 -17.66
C SER A 73 34.32 4.90 -17.25
N CYS A 74 34.24 5.16 -15.95
CA CYS A 74 33.87 6.43 -15.38
C CYS A 74 34.85 7.53 -15.81
N SER A 75 34.41 8.47 -16.65
CA SER A 75 34.97 9.81 -16.68
C SER A 75 33.86 10.77 -16.22
N ALA A 76 34.11 11.43 -15.11
CA ALA A 76 33.22 12.45 -14.56
C ALA A 76 33.22 13.67 -15.50
N GLY A 77 32.13 13.87 -16.23
CA GLY A 77 31.80 15.11 -16.92
C GLY A 77 30.89 15.99 -16.05
N PRO A 78 30.92 17.33 -16.24
CA PRO A 78 30.14 18.25 -15.42
C PRO A 78 28.63 18.06 -15.60
N LEU A 79 27.90 18.19 -14.49
CA LEU A 79 26.44 18.10 -14.39
C LEU A 79 25.74 19.10 -15.32
N PRO A 80 24.73 18.71 -16.10
CA PRO A 80 23.88 19.64 -16.82
C PRO A 80 22.92 20.36 -15.87
N SER A 81 22.62 21.62 -16.20
CA SER A 81 21.74 22.54 -15.50
C SER A 81 20.29 22.03 -15.36
N ASP A 82 19.63 22.46 -14.30
CA ASP A 82 18.39 21.96 -13.68
C ASP A 82 17.09 21.89 -14.54
N ASP A 83 17.10 22.23 -15.83
CA ASP A 83 15.87 22.40 -16.64
C ASP A 83 15.75 21.51 -17.89
N GLY A 84 16.56 20.44 -18.01
CA GLY A 84 16.51 19.53 -19.16
C GLY A 84 15.80 18.19 -18.87
N PRO A 85 15.26 17.50 -19.90
CA PRO A 85 14.71 16.15 -19.74
C PRO A 85 15.78 15.20 -19.21
N LEU A 86 15.41 14.38 -18.20
CA LEU A 86 16.31 13.44 -17.54
C LEU A 86 16.87 12.43 -18.58
N PRO A 87 18.18 12.25 -18.68
CA PRO A 87 18.76 11.35 -19.67
C PRO A 87 18.36 9.89 -19.42
N LEU A 88 17.88 9.20 -20.44
CA LEU A 88 17.51 7.79 -20.45
C LEU A 88 18.69 6.83 -20.22
N THR A 89 19.91 7.31 -20.38
CA THR A 89 21.12 6.53 -20.11
C THR A 89 21.22 6.29 -18.61
N MET A 90 20.76 5.13 -18.17
CA MET A 90 20.95 4.65 -16.81
C MET A 90 22.34 4.00 -16.68
N PRO A 91 23.39 4.68 -16.21
CA PRO A 91 24.71 4.06 -16.07
C PRO A 91 24.74 2.97 -14.98
N ARG A 92 23.63 2.78 -14.25
CA ARG A 92 23.54 1.84 -13.12
C ARG A 92 22.78 0.54 -13.40
N VAL A 93 21.97 0.45 -14.45
CA VAL A 93 21.25 -0.80 -14.77
C VAL A 93 22.21 -1.93 -15.15
N ALA A 94 23.34 -1.60 -15.76
CA ALA A 94 24.38 -2.57 -16.13
C ALA A 94 25.08 -3.25 -14.93
N ARG A 95 24.94 -2.74 -13.71
CA ARG A 95 25.56 -3.35 -12.51
C ARG A 95 24.74 -4.49 -11.91
N PHE A 96 23.48 -4.64 -12.29
CA PHE A 96 22.59 -5.62 -11.64
C PHE A 96 22.42 -6.95 -12.39
N SER A 97 22.71 -7.03 -13.69
CA SER A 97 22.58 -8.27 -14.45
C SER A 97 23.76 -9.25 -14.29
N GLU A 98 24.92 -8.75 -13.86
CA GLU A 98 26.12 -9.59 -13.64
C GLU A 98 26.51 -9.74 -12.15
N ALA A 99 25.84 -9.06 -11.23
CA ALA A 99 26.23 -8.98 -9.82
C ALA A 99 25.52 -10.01 -8.93
N SER A 100 25.25 -11.19 -9.43
CA SER A 100 24.92 -12.32 -8.55
C SER A 100 26.14 -12.90 -7.82
N ALA A 101 27.35 -12.43 -8.12
CA ALA A 101 28.57 -13.02 -7.56
C ALA A 101 29.56 -12.06 -6.88
N ASN A 102 29.47 -10.73 -7.07
CA ASN A 102 30.38 -9.77 -6.41
C ASN A 102 29.64 -8.46 -6.12
N LEU A 103 28.97 -8.34 -4.95
CA LEU A 103 28.46 -7.06 -4.46
C LEU A 103 29.63 -6.15 -4.08
N PRO A 104 29.77 -4.96 -4.70
CA PRO A 104 30.61 -3.93 -4.12
C PRO A 104 29.95 -3.43 -2.83
N SER A 105 30.77 -3.27 -1.80
CA SER A 105 30.42 -2.82 -0.46
C SER A 105 29.50 -1.60 -0.44
N ALA A 106 28.23 -1.79 -0.02
CA ALA A 106 27.16 -0.84 0.28
C ALA A 106 26.11 -0.63 -0.83
N CYS A 107 25.31 -1.66 -1.13
CA CYS A 107 24.03 -1.50 -1.83
C CYS A 107 23.08 -0.58 -1.01
N SER A 108 22.53 0.47 -1.61
CA SER A 108 21.55 1.36 -0.99
C SER A 108 20.15 1.10 -1.51
N VAL A 109 19.23 0.68 -0.64
CA VAL A 109 17.85 0.32 -1.00
C VAL A 109 16.87 1.22 -0.29
N ALA A 110 15.93 1.82 -1.04
CA ALA A 110 14.78 2.51 -0.47
C ALA A 110 13.57 1.59 -0.47
N ILE A 111 12.87 1.50 0.65
CA ILE A 111 11.58 0.80 0.77
C ILE A 111 10.49 1.85 0.92
N VAL A 112 9.55 1.90 -0.01
CA VAL A 112 8.35 2.73 0.08
C VAL A 112 7.21 1.86 0.60
N ALA A 113 6.74 2.14 1.81
CA ALA A 113 5.73 1.33 2.49
C ALA A 113 4.40 2.08 2.58
N PHE A 114 3.33 1.47 2.06
CA PHE A 114 1.98 2.05 2.03
C PHE A 114 1.12 1.44 3.12
N ALA A 115 0.57 2.30 3.99
CA ALA A 115 -0.36 1.90 5.04
C ALA A 115 -1.42 2.98 5.28
N SER A 116 -2.37 2.71 6.17
CA SER A 116 -3.44 3.65 6.47
C SER A 116 -3.02 4.76 7.44
N ASN A 117 -3.78 5.84 7.44
CA ASN A 117 -3.67 6.91 8.44
C ASN A 117 -4.41 6.56 9.75
N SER A 118 -5.42 5.69 9.69
CA SER A 118 -6.27 5.34 10.83
C SER A 118 -6.13 3.88 11.24
N SER A 119 -6.53 3.56 12.47
CA SER A 119 -6.64 2.21 12.99
C SER A 119 -7.99 1.56 12.60
N LEU A 120 -8.31 0.42 13.17
CA LEU A 120 -9.56 -0.33 12.99
C LEU A 120 -9.79 -0.90 11.58
N CYS A 121 -8.70 -1.26 10.90
CA CYS A 121 -8.70 -1.96 9.61
C CYS A 121 -8.18 -3.41 9.73
N GLY A 122 -8.49 -4.07 10.85
CA GLY A 122 -8.06 -5.45 11.10
C GLY A 122 -6.54 -5.62 11.03
N GLY A 123 -6.06 -6.64 10.34
CA GLY A 123 -4.64 -6.95 10.16
C GLY A 123 -3.90 -6.13 9.11
N PHE A 124 -4.57 -5.26 8.36
CA PHE A 124 -4.03 -4.52 7.23
C PHE A 124 -2.68 -3.85 7.53
N ASN A 125 -2.64 -2.95 8.53
CA ASN A 125 -1.40 -2.26 8.90
C ASN A 125 -0.35 -3.21 9.49
N GLY A 126 -0.79 -4.15 10.32
CA GLY A 126 0.11 -5.12 10.96
C GLY A 126 0.86 -5.99 9.96
N ASN A 127 0.19 -6.41 8.89
CA ASN A 127 0.77 -7.23 7.84
C ASN A 127 1.84 -6.47 7.05
N VAL A 128 1.55 -5.22 6.63
CA VAL A 128 2.55 -4.37 5.95
C VAL A 128 3.76 -4.11 6.86
N ILE A 129 3.54 -3.72 8.12
CA ILE A 129 4.63 -3.44 9.05
C ILE A 129 5.51 -4.67 9.28
N ARG A 130 4.91 -5.88 9.34
CA ARG A 130 5.63 -7.14 9.49
C ARG A 130 6.49 -7.41 8.27
N GLU A 131 5.94 -7.24 7.07
CA GLU A 131 6.65 -7.44 5.81
C GLU A 131 7.81 -6.46 5.64
N VAL A 132 7.57 -5.17 5.92
CA VAL A 132 8.64 -4.14 5.88
C VAL A 132 9.78 -4.50 6.82
N LYS A 133 9.48 -4.94 8.06
CA LYS A 133 10.51 -5.36 9.02
C LYS A 133 11.27 -6.60 8.56
N ALA A 134 10.57 -7.60 8.01
CA ALA A 134 11.19 -8.79 7.46
C ALA A 134 12.11 -8.44 6.27
N ARG A 135 11.65 -7.54 5.39
CA ARG A 135 12.44 -7.10 4.25
C ARG A 135 13.68 -6.30 4.65
N ILE A 136 13.54 -5.41 5.64
CA ILE A 136 14.68 -4.68 6.22
C ILE A 136 15.73 -5.66 6.79
N ALA A 137 15.28 -6.69 7.52
CA ALA A 137 16.18 -7.69 8.10
C ALA A 137 16.93 -8.47 7.01
N ALA A 138 16.24 -8.89 5.94
CA ALA A 138 16.84 -9.57 4.80
C ALA A 138 17.89 -8.69 4.09
N LEU A 139 17.52 -7.44 3.75
CA LEU A 139 18.44 -6.52 3.08
C LEU A 139 19.66 -6.15 3.93
N LYS A 140 19.52 -6.09 5.25
CA LYS A 140 20.65 -5.89 6.15
C LYS A 140 21.57 -7.10 6.22
N ALA A 141 21.01 -8.32 6.20
CA ALA A 141 21.80 -9.54 6.12
C ALA A 141 22.64 -9.59 4.84
N ASP A 142 22.09 -9.03 3.74
CA ASP A 142 22.79 -8.86 2.46
C ASP A 142 23.81 -7.69 2.46
N GLY A 143 23.99 -7.01 3.61
CA GLY A 143 24.92 -5.87 3.73
C GLY A 143 24.44 -4.56 3.12
N CYS A 144 23.15 -4.45 2.75
CA CYS A 144 22.59 -3.26 2.14
C CYS A 144 22.23 -2.18 3.18
N ARG A 145 22.45 -0.92 2.82
CA ARG A 145 21.91 0.23 3.55
C ARG A 145 20.45 0.41 3.18
N VAL A 146 19.56 0.45 4.17
CA VAL A 146 18.11 0.56 3.96
C VAL A 146 17.59 1.89 4.47
N GLU A 147 16.85 2.62 3.64
CA GLU A 147 16.06 3.79 4.02
C GLU A 147 14.56 3.49 3.79
N VAL A 148 13.69 3.90 4.73
CA VAL A 148 12.26 3.65 4.61
C VAL A 148 11.52 4.96 4.38
N ILE A 149 10.73 5.00 3.32
CA ILE A 149 9.83 6.11 2.98
C ILE A 149 8.41 5.65 3.33
N SER A 150 7.83 6.29 4.32
CA SER A 150 6.53 5.90 4.86
C SER A 150 5.41 6.71 4.22
N VAL A 151 4.45 6.01 3.62
CA VAL A 151 3.20 6.58 3.09
C VAL A 151 2.05 6.10 3.96
N GLY A 152 1.59 6.97 4.86
CA GLY A 152 0.58 6.67 5.87
C GLY A 152 1.11 6.66 7.30
N LYS A 153 0.32 7.27 8.20
CA LYS A 153 0.72 7.53 9.59
C LYS A 153 1.07 6.27 10.37
N LYS A 154 0.35 5.16 10.15
CA LYS A 154 0.56 3.94 10.95
C LYS A 154 1.89 3.26 10.68
N VAL A 155 2.35 3.24 9.44
CA VAL A 155 3.69 2.74 9.12
C VAL A 155 4.76 3.74 9.53
N ALA A 156 4.53 5.04 9.39
CA ALA A 156 5.48 6.07 9.84
C ALA A 156 5.76 5.95 11.35
N ASP A 157 4.71 5.86 12.18
CA ASP A 157 4.83 5.68 13.63
C ASP A 157 5.57 4.39 14.00
N ALA A 158 5.29 3.29 13.28
CA ALA A 158 5.92 1.99 13.53
C ALA A 158 7.40 1.96 13.12
N MET A 159 7.73 2.58 11.99
CA MET A 159 9.11 2.67 11.50
C MET A 159 9.94 3.63 12.32
N LYS A 160 9.38 4.75 12.78
CA LYS A 160 10.04 5.65 13.73
C LYS A 160 10.45 4.93 15.02
N LYS A 161 9.55 4.08 15.58
CA LYS A 161 9.86 3.26 16.75
C LYS A 161 10.91 2.18 16.48
N ALA A 162 11.00 1.72 15.24
CA ALA A 162 11.99 0.73 14.80
C ALA A 162 13.36 1.34 14.44
N GLY A 163 13.54 2.68 14.57
CA GLY A 163 14.78 3.36 14.25
C GLY A 163 14.96 3.74 12.76
N TYR A 164 13.86 3.73 11.99
CA TYR A 164 13.82 4.12 10.57
C TYR A 164 12.82 5.26 10.34
N PRO A 165 13.07 6.46 10.88
CA PRO A 165 12.18 7.59 10.65
C PRO A 165 12.18 7.95 9.15
N SER A 166 11.00 8.16 8.58
CA SER A 166 10.88 8.74 7.25
C SER A 166 11.32 10.19 7.28
N ALA A 167 12.10 10.61 6.31
CA ALA A 167 12.56 12.01 6.21
C ALA A 167 11.41 12.97 5.91
N GLU A 168 10.35 12.49 5.29
CA GLU A 168 9.20 13.29 4.87
C GLU A 168 7.88 12.64 5.20
N ASP A 169 6.85 13.49 5.25
CA ASP A 169 5.48 13.10 5.52
C ASP A 169 4.68 13.04 4.21
N TRP A 170 4.24 11.82 3.86
CA TRP A 170 3.38 11.53 2.71
C TRP A 170 1.98 11.05 3.13
N ASN A 171 1.56 11.38 4.36
CA ASN A 171 0.28 10.90 4.92
C ASN A 171 -0.93 11.42 4.14
N ASP A 172 -0.84 12.63 3.58
CA ASP A 172 -1.93 13.23 2.80
C ASP A 172 -2.26 12.45 1.54
N LEU A 173 -1.31 11.73 0.96
CA LEU A 173 -1.51 10.93 -0.24
C LEU A 173 -2.53 9.79 -0.03
N VAL A 174 -2.57 9.21 1.17
CA VAL A 174 -3.55 8.18 1.55
C VAL A 174 -4.91 8.81 1.89
N GLY A 175 -4.92 10.01 2.48
CA GLY A 175 -6.15 10.73 2.83
C GLY A 175 -6.89 11.28 1.62
N HIS A 176 -6.14 11.85 0.69
CA HIS A 176 -6.61 12.51 -0.53
C HIS A 176 -5.85 11.94 -1.73
N THR A 177 -6.29 10.80 -2.21
CA THR A 177 -5.70 10.14 -3.38
C THR A 177 -5.82 11.04 -4.60
N SER A 178 -4.70 11.66 -5.01
CA SER A 178 -4.62 12.48 -6.21
C SER A 178 -3.45 12.04 -7.08
N TYR A 179 -3.62 12.13 -8.39
CA TYR A 179 -2.52 11.85 -9.32
C TYR A 179 -1.34 12.81 -9.10
N ALA A 180 -1.59 14.09 -8.84
CA ALA A 180 -0.56 15.08 -8.60
C ALA A 180 0.34 14.74 -7.39
N GLY A 181 -0.25 14.25 -6.29
CA GLY A 181 0.51 13.79 -5.13
C GLY A 181 1.35 12.54 -5.41
N ALA A 182 0.79 11.59 -6.17
CA ALA A 182 1.52 10.39 -6.59
C ALA A 182 2.66 10.71 -7.55
N ASP A 183 2.45 11.66 -8.46
CA ASP A 183 3.45 12.15 -9.40
C ASP A 183 4.60 12.87 -8.68
N ALA A 184 4.29 13.69 -7.68
CA ALA A 184 5.31 14.35 -6.86
C ALA A 184 6.21 13.33 -6.13
N LEU A 185 5.61 12.29 -5.53
CA LEU A 185 6.35 11.20 -4.90
C LEU A 185 7.19 10.44 -5.95
N ALA A 186 6.59 10.10 -7.10
CA ALA A 186 7.26 9.37 -8.17
C ALA A 186 8.48 10.13 -8.71
N LYS A 187 8.34 11.42 -9.02
CA LYS A 187 9.43 12.29 -9.50
C LYS A 187 10.57 12.37 -8.48
N LYS A 188 10.23 12.49 -7.20
CA LYS A 188 11.24 12.50 -6.15
C LYS A 188 12.00 11.18 -6.05
N LEU A 189 11.32 10.04 -6.10
CA LEU A 189 11.94 8.72 -6.09
C LEU A 189 12.84 8.52 -7.32
N GLN A 190 12.35 8.93 -8.49
CA GLN A 190 13.12 8.87 -9.73
C GLN A 190 14.38 9.76 -9.64
N LYS A 191 14.24 11.01 -9.20
CA LYS A 191 15.38 11.90 -9.00
C LYS A 191 16.41 11.30 -8.05
N ALA A 192 15.99 10.82 -6.89
CA ALA A 192 16.90 10.18 -5.91
C ALA A 192 17.62 8.94 -6.47
N PHE A 193 16.96 8.18 -7.34
CA PHE A 193 17.54 7.05 -8.03
C PHE A 193 18.59 7.49 -9.07
N TYR A 194 18.29 8.48 -9.90
CA TYR A 194 19.22 9.03 -10.90
C TYR A 194 20.43 9.73 -10.27
N ASP A 195 20.21 10.46 -9.17
CA ASP A 195 21.27 11.10 -8.38
C ASP A 195 22.17 10.07 -7.68
N GLY A 196 21.82 8.79 -7.76
CA GLY A 196 22.61 7.70 -7.20
C GLY A 196 22.48 7.54 -5.69
N LYS A 197 21.45 8.14 -5.05
CA LYS A 197 21.19 7.95 -3.64
C LYS A 197 20.76 6.50 -3.33
N TYR A 198 19.99 5.88 -4.24
CA TYR A 198 19.52 4.50 -4.12
C TYR A 198 19.89 3.68 -5.34
N ASP A 199 20.32 2.45 -5.12
CA ASP A 199 20.57 1.46 -6.18
C ASP A 199 19.29 0.69 -6.53
N ARG A 200 18.35 0.60 -5.59
CA ARG A 200 17.06 -0.07 -5.76
C ARG A 200 15.97 0.61 -4.93
N ILE A 201 14.76 0.65 -5.48
CA ILE A 201 13.57 1.13 -4.80
C ILE A 201 12.51 0.04 -4.85
N GLU A 202 12.01 -0.37 -3.69
CA GLU A 202 10.97 -1.39 -3.54
C GLU A 202 9.69 -0.77 -2.98
N LEU A 203 8.53 -1.19 -3.51
CA LEU A 203 7.21 -0.81 -3.00
C LEU A 203 6.65 -1.96 -2.21
N ILE A 204 6.14 -1.68 -0.99
CA ILE A 204 5.44 -2.66 -0.15
C ILE A 204 4.05 -2.13 0.12
N TYR A 205 3.04 -2.82 -0.36
CA TYR A 205 1.64 -2.42 -0.26
C TYR A 205 0.70 -3.62 -0.19
N ASN A 206 -0.57 -3.39 0.16
CA ASN A 206 -1.59 -4.44 0.08
C ASN A 206 -2.30 -4.36 -1.27
N HIS A 207 -2.26 -5.44 -2.01
CA HIS A 207 -3.01 -5.64 -3.24
C HIS A 207 -4.43 -6.12 -2.93
N PHE A 208 -5.41 -5.48 -3.55
CA PHE A 208 -6.82 -5.83 -3.43
C PHE A 208 -7.16 -7.02 -4.33
N VAL A 209 -7.41 -8.18 -3.73
CA VAL A 209 -7.87 -9.38 -4.45
C VAL A 209 -9.40 -9.48 -4.36
N SER A 210 -9.94 -9.34 -3.15
CA SER A 210 -11.38 -9.35 -2.87
C SER A 210 -11.66 -8.59 -1.59
N THR A 211 -12.93 -8.34 -1.30
CA THR A 211 -13.33 -7.70 -0.03
C THR A 211 -12.84 -8.48 1.20
N ALA A 212 -12.81 -9.81 1.11
CA ALA A 212 -12.37 -10.67 2.21
C ALA A 212 -10.84 -10.88 2.24
N THR A 213 -10.16 -10.77 1.10
CA THR A 213 -8.75 -11.15 0.97
C THR A 213 -7.93 -10.00 0.39
N GLN A 214 -6.93 -9.56 1.15
CA GLN A 214 -5.91 -8.62 0.74
C GLN A 214 -4.55 -9.29 0.88
N ARG A 215 -3.66 -9.08 -0.07
CA ARG A 215 -2.34 -9.68 -0.08
C ARG A 215 -1.26 -8.61 -0.05
N VAL A 216 -0.31 -8.74 0.88
CA VAL A 216 0.88 -7.88 0.87
C VAL A 216 1.76 -8.28 -0.31
N VAL A 217 2.17 -7.29 -1.09
CA VAL A 217 3.05 -7.45 -2.26
C VAL A 217 4.27 -6.58 -2.05
N THR A 218 5.43 -7.16 -2.35
CA THR A 218 6.72 -6.46 -2.46
C THR A 218 7.13 -6.45 -3.92
N GLU A 219 7.28 -5.27 -4.49
CA GLU A 219 7.56 -5.07 -5.91
C GLU A 219 8.78 -4.16 -6.08
N THR A 220 9.67 -4.48 -7.02
CA THR A 220 10.78 -3.60 -7.38
C THR A 220 10.26 -2.51 -8.33
N TYR A 221 10.32 -1.26 -7.87
CA TYR A 221 9.92 -0.09 -8.65
C TYR A 221 11.04 0.42 -9.55
N LEU A 222 12.26 0.51 -9.01
CA LEU A 222 13.45 0.89 -9.75
C LEU A 222 14.65 0.04 -9.29
N PRO A 223 15.53 -0.40 -10.22
CA PRO A 223 15.41 -0.24 -11.66
C PRO A 223 14.17 -0.97 -12.17
N ALA A 224 13.41 -0.31 -13.06
CA ALA A 224 12.38 -1.02 -13.79
C ALA A 224 13.11 -2.06 -14.64
N ILE A 225 13.00 -3.33 -14.28
CA ILE A 225 13.34 -4.42 -15.17
C ILE A 225 12.32 -4.23 -16.30
N ALA A 226 12.79 -3.76 -17.45
CA ALA A 226 12.04 -3.96 -18.67
C ALA A 226 11.94 -5.50 -18.77
N GLU A 227 10.83 -6.05 -18.27
CA GLU A 227 10.49 -7.41 -18.66
C GLU A 227 10.57 -7.37 -20.18
N ALA A 228 11.55 -8.06 -20.71
CA ALA A 228 11.67 -8.23 -22.15
C ALA A 228 10.25 -8.58 -22.61
N PRO A 229 9.68 -7.88 -23.60
CA PRO A 229 8.29 -8.09 -23.96
C PRO A 229 8.09 -9.58 -24.00
N ALA A 230 7.26 -10.10 -23.06
CA ALA A 230 6.92 -11.51 -23.08
C ALA A 230 6.50 -11.74 -24.51
N ASP A 231 7.12 -12.72 -25.17
CA ASP A 231 6.83 -13.02 -26.58
C ASP A 231 5.35 -13.45 -26.64
N THR A 232 4.48 -12.44 -26.57
CA THR A 232 3.03 -12.62 -26.51
C THR A 232 2.49 -13.08 -27.86
N GLY A 233 3.39 -13.36 -28.84
CA GLY A 233 3.00 -13.70 -30.20
C GLY A 233 2.18 -12.60 -30.88
N ARG A 234 2.05 -11.43 -30.25
CA ARG A 234 1.32 -10.30 -30.77
C ARG A 234 2.17 -9.65 -31.86
N LYS A 235 1.85 -9.95 -33.10
CA LYS A 235 2.35 -9.17 -34.24
C LYS A 235 1.76 -7.77 -34.13
N TRP A 236 2.60 -6.81 -33.81
CA TRP A 236 2.22 -5.39 -33.91
C TRP A 236 1.95 -5.07 -35.40
N PRO A 237 1.01 -4.17 -35.72
CA PRO A 237 0.83 -3.71 -37.09
C PRO A 237 2.18 -3.17 -37.62
N GLU A 238 2.63 -3.64 -38.76
CA GLU A 238 3.88 -3.17 -39.39
C GLU A 238 3.82 -1.69 -39.79
N ASP A 239 2.61 -1.09 -39.79
CA ASP A 239 2.32 0.27 -40.26
C ASP A 239 2.17 1.29 -39.13
N VAL A 240 2.81 1.11 -37.96
CA VAL A 240 2.77 2.11 -36.89
C VAL A 240 3.72 3.26 -37.22
N ILE A 241 3.16 4.45 -37.42
CA ILE A 241 3.96 5.68 -37.59
C ILE A 241 4.22 6.28 -36.21
N ILE A 242 5.49 6.49 -35.89
CA ILE A 242 5.93 7.07 -34.62
C ILE A 242 6.53 8.44 -34.91
N GLU A 243 5.97 9.50 -34.32
CA GLU A 243 6.41 10.88 -34.46
C GLU A 243 6.65 11.52 -33.08
N PRO A 244 7.72 12.29 -32.87
CA PRO A 244 8.80 12.61 -33.84
C PRO A 244 9.84 11.49 -33.94
N SER A 245 10.10 10.75 -32.86
CA SER A 245 10.98 9.57 -32.81
C SER A 245 10.58 8.64 -31.68
N ALA A 246 10.86 7.33 -31.83
CA ALA A 246 10.58 6.35 -30.78
C ALA A 246 11.35 6.66 -29.48
N GLN A 247 12.56 7.22 -29.58
CA GLN A 247 13.40 7.56 -28.43
C GLN A 247 12.81 8.74 -27.64
N GLU A 248 12.44 9.84 -28.32
CA GLU A 248 11.83 11.01 -27.67
C GLU A 248 10.49 10.64 -26.99
N MET A 249 9.69 9.81 -27.66
CA MET A 249 8.44 9.30 -27.07
C MET A 249 8.71 8.45 -25.82
N LEU A 250 9.76 7.63 -25.81
CA LEU A 250 10.15 6.85 -24.63
C LEU A 250 10.57 7.76 -23.48
N GLU A 251 11.34 8.80 -23.75
CA GLU A 251 11.80 9.78 -22.75
C GLU A 251 10.62 10.47 -22.06
N ASP A 252 9.57 10.78 -22.79
CA ASP A 252 8.37 11.40 -22.24
C ASP A 252 7.42 10.38 -21.56
N LEU A 253 7.31 9.16 -22.11
CA LEU A 253 6.36 8.16 -21.65
C LEU A 253 6.85 7.46 -20.37
N LEU A 254 8.13 7.14 -20.25
CA LEU A 254 8.68 6.40 -19.09
C LEU A 254 8.40 7.08 -17.74
N PRO A 255 8.65 8.39 -17.57
CA PRO A 255 8.31 9.08 -16.31
C PRO A 255 6.81 9.02 -16.00
N ARG A 256 5.96 9.16 -17.02
CA ARG A 256 4.49 9.10 -16.86
C ARG A 256 4.02 7.72 -16.43
N VAL A 257 4.53 6.65 -17.05
CA VAL A 257 4.22 5.25 -16.66
C VAL A 257 4.63 4.98 -15.22
N ARG A 258 5.79 5.47 -14.80
CA ARG A 258 6.27 5.32 -13.42
C ARG A 258 5.42 6.10 -12.43
N SER A 259 5.04 7.33 -12.74
CA SER A 259 4.12 8.13 -11.91
C SER A 259 2.76 7.45 -11.79
N LEU A 260 2.24 6.93 -12.90
CA LEU A 260 0.99 6.17 -12.92
C LEU A 260 1.07 4.93 -12.05
N ARG A 261 2.22 4.21 -12.06
CA ARG A 261 2.40 3.02 -11.21
C ARG A 261 2.28 3.35 -9.72
N ILE A 262 2.90 4.43 -9.26
CA ILE A 262 2.74 4.89 -7.86
C ILE A 262 1.28 5.21 -7.56
N TYR A 263 0.59 5.90 -8.48
CA TYR A 263 -0.83 6.22 -8.31
C TYR A 263 -1.71 4.98 -8.21
N THR A 264 -1.50 3.98 -9.08
CA THR A 264 -2.22 2.70 -9.05
C THR A 264 -1.98 1.96 -7.73
N VAL A 265 -0.74 1.93 -7.24
CA VAL A 265 -0.38 1.32 -5.95
C VAL A 265 -1.09 2.01 -4.78
N VAL A 266 -1.19 3.34 -4.80
CA VAL A 266 -1.92 4.10 -3.78
C VAL A 266 -3.41 3.75 -3.81
N LEU A 267 -4.04 3.72 -5.00
CA LEU A 267 -5.46 3.36 -5.15
C LEU A 267 -5.72 1.93 -4.65
N ASP A 268 -4.86 0.99 -5.01
CA ASP A 268 -4.96 -0.42 -4.60
C ASP A 268 -4.83 -0.58 -3.07
N SER A 269 -3.86 0.11 -2.48
CA SER A 269 -3.68 0.15 -1.02
C SER A 269 -4.89 0.75 -0.30
N VAL A 270 -5.49 1.83 -0.83
CA VAL A 270 -6.68 2.48 -0.25
C VAL A 270 -7.93 1.59 -0.39
N ALA A 271 -8.12 0.93 -1.54
CA ALA A 271 -9.19 -0.04 -1.71
C ALA A 271 -9.05 -1.20 -0.72
N SER A 272 -7.84 -1.75 -0.58
CA SER A 272 -7.52 -2.81 0.38
C SER A 272 -7.77 -2.38 1.83
N GLU A 273 -7.41 -1.14 2.20
CA GLU A 273 -7.68 -0.58 3.54
C GLU A 273 -9.18 -0.54 3.84
N HIS A 274 -9.99 -0.02 2.91
CA HIS A 274 -11.43 0.08 3.12
C HIS A 274 -12.12 -1.27 3.09
N ALA A 275 -11.66 -2.22 2.30
CA ALA A 275 -12.13 -3.61 2.32
C ALA A 275 -11.85 -4.27 3.67
N ALA A 276 -10.60 -4.21 4.14
CA ALA A 276 -10.21 -4.76 5.44
C ALA A 276 -11.01 -4.12 6.59
N ARG A 277 -11.24 -2.80 6.52
CA ARG A 277 -12.07 -2.10 7.52
C ARG A 277 -13.53 -2.56 7.48
N THR A 278 -14.10 -2.73 6.30
CA THR A 278 -15.50 -3.20 6.16
C THR A 278 -15.66 -4.58 6.80
N VAL A 279 -14.76 -5.51 6.56
CA VAL A 279 -14.77 -6.86 7.16
C VAL A 279 -14.56 -6.78 8.67
N ALA A 280 -13.58 -5.99 9.13
CA ALA A 280 -13.32 -5.85 10.57
C ALA A 280 -14.52 -5.26 11.33
N MET A 281 -15.21 -4.26 10.75
CA MET A 281 -16.40 -3.66 11.34
C MET A 281 -17.60 -4.60 11.29
N GLN A 282 -17.75 -5.42 10.25
CA GLN A 282 -18.76 -6.47 10.20
C GLN A 282 -18.55 -7.47 11.35
N THR A 283 -17.37 -8.04 11.47
CA THR A 283 -17.03 -8.99 12.53
C THR A 283 -17.23 -8.39 13.92
N ALA A 284 -16.86 -7.10 14.09
CA ALA A 284 -17.09 -6.40 15.36
C ALA A 284 -18.57 -6.20 15.67
N THR A 285 -19.41 -5.97 14.65
CA THR A 285 -20.87 -5.85 14.81
C THR A 285 -21.48 -7.20 15.19
N ASP A 286 -21.14 -8.27 14.48
CA ASP A 286 -21.66 -9.62 14.75
C ASP A 286 -21.28 -10.09 16.17
N ASN A 287 -20.03 -9.88 16.58
CA ASN A 287 -19.58 -10.19 17.94
C ASN A 287 -20.29 -9.31 19.00
N GLY A 288 -20.53 -8.05 18.68
CA GLY A 288 -21.25 -7.15 19.58
C GLY A 288 -22.73 -7.54 19.76
N GLU A 289 -23.38 -8.05 18.73
CA GLU A 289 -24.75 -8.58 18.80
C GLU A 289 -24.82 -9.83 19.68
N ASN A 290 -23.87 -10.75 19.54
CA ASN A 290 -23.77 -11.94 20.39
C ASN A 290 -23.58 -11.55 21.86
N ILE A 291 -22.67 -10.65 22.18
CA ILE A 291 -22.47 -10.14 23.54
C ILE A 291 -23.74 -9.45 24.08
N LEU A 292 -24.44 -8.72 23.24
CA LEU A 292 -25.69 -8.06 23.64
C LEU A 292 -26.79 -9.08 24.02
N GLN A 293 -26.90 -10.18 23.25
CA GLN A 293 -27.84 -11.27 23.57
C GLN A 293 -27.49 -11.94 24.90
N GLU A 294 -26.20 -12.28 25.10
CA GLU A 294 -25.74 -12.90 26.36
C GLU A 294 -26.00 -11.99 27.57
N LEU A 295 -25.65 -10.72 27.49
CA LEU A 295 -25.88 -9.75 28.55
C LEU A 295 -27.41 -9.54 28.84
N THR A 296 -28.24 -9.62 27.80
CA THR A 296 -29.70 -9.50 27.96
C THR A 296 -30.27 -10.70 28.68
N LEU A 297 -29.84 -11.92 28.38
CA LEU A 297 -30.20 -13.13 29.07
C LEU A 297 -29.73 -13.09 30.54
N GLU A 298 -28.51 -12.70 30.81
CA GLU A 298 -27.96 -12.54 32.15
C GLU A 298 -28.78 -11.52 32.98
N TYR A 299 -29.09 -10.37 32.37
CA TYR A 299 -29.93 -9.34 33.01
C TYR A 299 -31.31 -9.85 33.37
N ASN A 300 -31.99 -10.56 32.45
CA ASN A 300 -33.33 -11.11 32.70
C ASN A 300 -33.30 -12.16 33.80
N LYS A 301 -32.31 -13.07 33.78
CA LYS A 301 -32.12 -14.07 34.85
C LYS A 301 -31.89 -13.41 36.22
N GLY A 302 -30.97 -12.44 36.28
CA GLY A 302 -30.69 -11.71 37.51
C GLY A 302 -31.90 -10.90 38.01
N ARG A 303 -32.69 -10.32 37.10
CA ARG A 303 -33.94 -9.63 37.44
C ARG A 303 -34.98 -10.60 38.06
N GLN A 304 -35.18 -11.77 37.43
CA GLN A 304 -36.08 -12.80 37.96
C GLN A 304 -35.65 -13.28 39.34
N GLN A 305 -34.35 -13.57 39.53
CA GLN A 305 -33.80 -13.96 40.82
C GLN A 305 -34.06 -12.91 41.90
N LYS A 306 -33.82 -11.63 41.56
CA LYS A 306 -34.06 -10.52 42.48
C LYS A 306 -35.56 -10.41 42.89
N ILE A 307 -36.47 -10.47 41.91
CA ILE A 307 -37.90 -10.45 42.15
C ILE A 307 -38.31 -11.63 43.04
N THR A 308 -37.82 -12.84 42.75
CA THR A 308 -38.13 -14.04 43.56
C THR A 308 -37.60 -13.87 44.98
N SER A 309 -36.40 -13.33 45.19
CA SER A 309 -35.90 -13.05 46.54
C SER A 309 -36.75 -12.02 47.27
N GLU A 310 -37.12 -10.92 46.62
CA GLU A 310 -38.00 -9.89 47.22
C GLU A 310 -39.36 -10.45 47.62
N ILE A 311 -39.95 -11.34 46.80
CA ILE A 311 -41.22 -12.00 47.12
C ILE A 311 -41.05 -12.94 48.31
N LEU A 312 -39.96 -13.75 48.33
CA LEU A 312 -39.69 -14.66 49.45
C LEU A 312 -39.46 -13.91 50.77
N ASP A 313 -38.76 -12.78 50.73
CA ASP A 313 -38.52 -11.92 51.88
C ASP A 313 -39.82 -11.32 52.40
N LEU A 314 -40.76 -10.91 51.51
CA LEU A 314 -42.11 -10.43 51.91
C LEU A 314 -42.95 -11.53 52.53
N VAL A 315 -43.00 -12.75 51.97
CA VAL A 315 -43.74 -13.88 52.48
C VAL A 315 -43.16 -14.32 53.82
N GLY A 316 -41.81 -14.42 53.93
CA GLY A 316 -41.15 -14.77 55.20
C GLY A 316 -41.41 -13.73 56.32
N GLY A 317 -41.41 -12.43 55.95
CA GLY A 317 -41.74 -11.38 56.94
C GLY A 317 -43.21 -11.29 57.35
N SER A 318 -44.17 -11.85 56.56
CA SER A 318 -45.57 -11.89 56.91
C SER A 318 -46.00 -13.11 57.81
N MET A 319 -45.08 -14.06 57.98
CA MET A 319 -45.25 -15.25 58.80
C MET A 319 -44.71 -15.11 60.26
N GLN A 320 -44.12 -13.98 60.60
CA GLN A 320 -43.76 -13.54 61.94
C GLN A 320 -44.85 -12.58 62.51
#